data_f592664aa395f5e2e67d064d0f822b1a
#
_entry.id   f592664aa395f5e2e67d064d0f822b1a
#
_cell.length_a   1.000
_cell.length_b   1.000
_cell.length_c   1.000
_cell.angle_alpha   90.00
_cell.angle_beta   90.00
_cell.angle_gamma   90.00
#
_symmetry.space_group_name_H-M   'P 1'
#
loop_
_entity.id
_entity.type
_entity.pdbx_description
1 polymer ?
#
loop_
_entity_poly.entity_id
_entity_poly.type
_entity_poly.pdbx_seq_one_letter_code
_entity_poly.pdbx_strand_id
1 'polypeptide(L)'
;MKPQRIAPYACLLAGAVLTVAGITQQSFMQAPAAFATPLLANNPGSQSVSNGIPEPSLTGFVPDTFAIDQQNFEAREGNDTGLGPVYNATSCADCHQNPVTGGPSQMTEVRAGHNDANGNFVNPTIVINEGQNTITGRSIINDRAVCPQAVEHLPPTENIRTLRAALNTLGDGFVEAVDDTTLQDIANQQPGKSNGLIHGETVEAPIFEAPGVTRIGRFGWKDQHGSVMSFAADAYLNEMGITNALRPTNVTQVCNTDTTSPEDTADQTGLTGLQHFTQFIRGTQVPPRDLTLVGTPDVIAGETLFDNAGCSTCHVKTMRTVPQGTVLNGGTFTVPDALGDKIIHPYGDFLLHDVGTGDGIVQVGPQDTAPKLRTPPLWGMRAKSRLMHDLKSLSPEGAILRHGGEASTAQEAFRAMTPEQKSQLLTFLKSL
;
A
#
# COMPACT_ATOMS: atom_id res chain seq x y z
N MET A 1 3.15 -75.17 -15.67
CA MET A 1 3.74 -74.71 -16.93
C MET A 1 4.76 -73.62 -16.55
N LYS A 2 6.00 -73.77 -17.02
CA LYS A 2 7.16 -73.01 -16.60
C LYS A 2 7.17 -71.63 -17.29
N PRO A 3 7.67 -70.54 -16.66
CA PRO A 3 7.85 -69.25 -17.32
C PRO A 3 9.17 -69.24 -18.11
N GLN A 4 9.09 -68.71 -19.32
CA GLN A 4 10.26 -68.46 -20.18
C GLN A 4 10.99 -67.20 -19.74
N ARG A 5 12.32 -67.31 -19.61
CA ARG A 5 13.26 -66.21 -19.44
C ARG A 5 13.59 -65.59 -20.78
N ILE A 6 13.54 -64.26 -20.87
CA ILE A 6 14.10 -63.51 -22.00
C ILE A 6 15.35 -62.80 -21.54
N ALA A 7 16.45 -62.99 -22.23
CA ALA A 7 17.78 -62.46 -21.98
C ALA A 7 17.91 -60.99 -22.41
N PRO A 8 18.82 -60.23 -21.85
CA PRO A 8 18.98 -58.81 -22.21
C PRO A 8 19.92 -58.69 -23.44
N TYR A 9 19.47 -57.90 -24.41
CA TYR A 9 20.35 -57.40 -25.48
C TYR A 9 21.18 -56.21 -24.93
N ALA A 10 22.49 -56.35 -24.96
CA ALA A 10 23.44 -55.29 -24.79
C ALA A 10 23.56 -54.50 -26.10
N CYS A 11 23.21 -53.24 -26.12
CA CYS A 11 23.49 -52.35 -27.22
C CYS A 11 24.61 -51.38 -26.78
N LEU A 12 25.78 -51.58 -27.39
CA LEU A 12 26.91 -50.65 -27.37
C LEU A 12 26.49 -49.37 -28.12
N LEU A 13 26.46 -48.25 -27.43
CA LEU A 13 26.40 -46.96 -28.06
C LEU A 13 27.70 -46.19 -27.77
N ALA A 14 28.33 -45.84 -28.86
CA ALA A 14 29.57 -45.03 -28.92
C ALA A 14 29.33 -43.63 -28.29
N GLY A 15 30.31 -43.23 -27.49
CA GLY A 15 30.31 -41.88 -26.93
C GLY A 15 30.46 -40.77 -27.96
N ALA A 16 29.49 -39.90 -28.01
CA ALA A 16 29.66 -38.55 -28.56
C ALA A 16 29.75 -37.61 -27.32
N VAL A 17 30.94 -37.09 -27.09
CA VAL A 17 31.15 -36.00 -26.15
C VAL A 17 30.55 -34.74 -26.78
N LEU A 18 29.36 -34.40 -26.41
CA LEU A 18 28.80 -33.08 -26.64
C LEU A 18 29.28 -32.17 -25.50
N THR A 19 30.24 -31.33 -25.80
CA THR A 19 30.57 -30.16 -25.00
C THR A 19 29.31 -29.27 -24.94
N VAL A 20 28.59 -29.34 -23.84
CA VAL A 20 27.55 -28.35 -23.52
C VAL A 20 28.28 -27.05 -23.20
N ALA A 21 28.32 -26.16 -24.17
CA ALA A 21 28.67 -24.77 -23.94
C ALA A 21 27.78 -24.22 -22.83
N GLY A 22 28.42 -23.64 -21.82
CA GLY A 22 27.71 -23.10 -20.66
C GLY A 22 26.60 -22.14 -21.09
N ILE A 23 25.39 -22.48 -20.70
CA ILE A 23 24.33 -21.51 -20.61
C ILE A 23 24.71 -20.64 -19.43
N THR A 24 25.31 -19.49 -19.75
CA THR A 24 25.43 -18.40 -18.80
C THR A 24 24.04 -18.11 -18.26
N GLN A 25 23.87 -18.23 -16.95
CA GLN A 25 22.73 -17.70 -16.25
C GLN A 25 22.49 -16.27 -16.78
N GLN A 26 21.46 -16.10 -17.58
CA GLN A 26 20.95 -14.76 -17.84
C GLN A 26 20.49 -14.24 -16.48
N SER A 27 21.24 -13.26 -16.01
CA SER A 27 20.84 -12.43 -14.90
C SER A 27 19.39 -12.04 -15.08
N PHE A 28 18.57 -12.41 -14.14
CA PHE A 28 17.23 -11.89 -14.04
C PHE A 28 17.32 -10.38 -14.20
N MET A 29 16.52 -9.81 -15.09
CA MET A 29 16.53 -8.40 -15.40
C MET A 29 16.51 -7.59 -14.12
N GLN A 30 17.60 -6.89 -13.85
CA GLN A 30 17.55 -5.76 -12.94
C GLN A 30 16.39 -4.87 -13.38
N ALA A 31 15.55 -4.49 -12.44
CA ALA A 31 14.52 -3.49 -12.66
C ALA A 31 15.15 -2.32 -13.46
N PRO A 32 14.44 -1.76 -14.43
CA PRO A 32 14.99 -0.69 -15.25
C PRO A 32 15.61 0.38 -14.38
N ALA A 33 16.84 0.73 -14.64
CA ALA A 33 17.61 1.73 -13.88
C ALA A 33 16.89 3.08 -13.70
N ALA A 34 15.83 3.33 -14.46
CA ALA A 34 14.98 4.50 -14.35
C ALA A 34 14.29 4.67 -12.98
N PHE A 35 14.10 3.59 -12.21
CA PHE A 35 13.57 3.68 -10.85
C PHE A 35 14.67 3.69 -9.79
N ALA A 36 15.88 3.28 -10.13
CA ALA A 36 17.03 3.27 -9.23
C ALA A 36 17.80 4.58 -9.22
N THR A 37 17.55 5.49 -10.16
CA THR A 37 18.28 6.76 -10.22
C THR A 37 17.41 7.86 -9.60
N PRO A 38 17.82 8.47 -8.50
CA PRO A 38 17.08 9.61 -7.94
C PRO A 38 17.19 10.79 -8.88
N LEU A 39 16.09 11.18 -9.45
CA LEU A 39 16.02 12.34 -10.32
C LEU A 39 15.56 13.54 -9.50
N LEU A 40 16.42 13.94 -8.61
CA LEU A 40 16.15 14.86 -7.52
C LEU A 40 15.95 16.30 -7.96
N ALA A 41 16.50 16.67 -9.12
CA ALA A 41 16.41 18.06 -9.59
C ALA A 41 14.99 18.55 -9.81
N ASN A 42 14.05 17.64 -10.10
CA ASN A 42 12.66 17.97 -10.42
C ASN A 42 11.65 17.59 -9.34
N ASN A 43 12.13 16.94 -8.27
CA ASN A 43 11.33 16.63 -7.10
C ASN A 43 12.22 16.66 -5.85
N PRO A 44 12.51 17.85 -5.30
CA PRO A 44 13.47 18.01 -4.21
C PRO A 44 13.14 17.23 -2.93
N GLY A 45 11.87 16.87 -2.74
CA GLY A 45 11.45 16.05 -1.60
C GLY A 45 11.65 14.54 -1.78
N SER A 46 11.97 14.09 -2.99
CA SER A 46 12.16 12.67 -3.30
C SER A 46 13.64 12.26 -3.23
N GLN A 47 14.33 12.66 -2.19
CA GLN A 47 15.72 12.26 -1.98
C GLN A 47 15.82 10.77 -1.66
N SER A 48 16.96 10.17 -2.01
CA SER A 48 17.27 8.83 -1.57
C SER A 48 17.34 8.78 -0.06
N VAL A 49 16.54 7.93 0.52
CA VAL A 49 16.55 7.63 1.96
C VAL A 49 16.95 6.18 2.21
N SER A 50 17.48 5.53 1.18
CA SER A 50 17.72 4.11 1.20
C SER A 50 18.87 3.67 2.10
N ASN A 51 19.78 4.53 2.47
CA ASN A 51 20.94 4.13 3.24
C ASN A 51 20.97 4.84 4.58
N GLY A 52 21.02 4.05 5.65
CA GLY A 52 21.35 4.54 6.97
C GLY A 52 20.38 5.58 7.53
N ILE A 53 19.08 5.36 7.40
CA ILE A 53 18.14 6.14 8.20
C ILE A 53 18.30 5.65 9.65
N PRO A 54 18.95 6.41 10.53
CA PRO A 54 18.96 6.04 11.92
C PRO A 54 17.57 6.21 12.48
N GLU A 55 17.05 5.17 13.10
CA GLU A 55 15.81 5.15 13.83
C GLU A 55 16.14 5.11 15.34
N PRO A 56 16.50 6.23 15.97
CA PRO A 56 16.97 6.23 17.35
C PRO A 56 15.90 5.80 18.35
N SER A 57 14.64 5.78 17.94
CA SER A 57 13.52 5.26 18.74
C SER A 57 13.44 3.73 18.75
N LEU A 58 14.11 3.06 17.81
CA LEU A 58 14.17 1.61 17.75
C LEU A 58 15.50 1.16 18.38
N THR A 59 15.44 0.69 19.61
CA THR A 59 16.60 0.15 20.33
C THR A 59 17.20 -1.04 19.56
N GLY A 60 18.50 -1.03 19.32
CA GLY A 60 19.17 -2.11 18.59
C GLY A 60 19.25 -1.91 17.09
N PHE A 61 18.84 -0.76 16.57
CA PHE A 61 18.97 -0.42 15.17
C PHE A 61 20.43 -0.45 14.69
N VAL A 62 20.67 -1.18 13.61
CA VAL A 62 21.98 -1.23 12.96
C VAL A 62 21.97 -0.19 11.83
N PRO A 63 22.89 0.80 11.82
CA PRO A 63 22.99 1.75 10.72
C PRO A 63 23.11 1.04 9.37
N ASP A 64 22.44 1.58 8.35
CA ASP A 64 22.41 1.04 6.98
C ASP A 64 21.87 -0.40 6.88
N THR A 65 20.66 -0.61 7.39
CA THR A 65 19.97 -1.91 7.34
C THR A 65 19.06 -2.06 6.13
N PHE A 66 18.93 -1.06 5.26
CA PHE A 66 17.93 -1.02 4.18
C PHE A 66 17.89 -2.30 3.33
N ALA A 67 19.06 -2.88 2.98
CA ALA A 67 19.10 -4.10 2.19
C ALA A 67 18.56 -5.31 2.98
N ILE A 68 18.80 -5.36 4.29
CA ILE A 68 18.28 -6.41 5.19
C ILE A 68 16.78 -6.20 5.37
N ASP A 69 16.36 -4.95 5.57
CA ASP A 69 14.95 -4.57 5.74
C ASP A 69 14.14 -4.93 4.48
N GLN A 70 14.71 -4.68 3.28
CA GLN A 70 14.12 -5.11 2.01
C GLN A 70 14.04 -6.63 1.89
N GLN A 71 15.08 -7.36 2.30
CA GLN A 71 15.06 -8.83 2.29
C GLN A 71 13.96 -9.38 3.18
N ASN A 72 13.76 -8.80 4.37
CA ASN A 72 12.65 -9.16 5.25
C ASN A 72 11.29 -8.87 4.60
N PHE A 73 11.12 -7.71 3.96
CA PHE A 73 9.89 -7.34 3.26
C PHE A 73 9.56 -8.30 2.08
N GLU A 74 10.59 -8.89 1.46
CA GLU A 74 10.49 -9.85 0.36
C GLU A 74 10.43 -11.31 0.85
N ALA A 75 10.79 -11.58 2.10
CA ALA A 75 10.83 -12.92 2.65
C ALA A 75 9.45 -13.57 2.61
N ARG A 76 9.44 -14.87 2.26
CA ARG A 76 8.21 -15.66 2.26
C ARG A 76 8.07 -16.39 3.58
N GLU A 77 6.97 -16.16 4.23
CA GLU A 77 6.60 -16.84 5.45
C GLU A 77 5.92 -18.18 5.18
N GLY A 78 6.13 -19.13 6.05
CA GLY A 78 5.48 -20.43 6.07
C GLY A 78 4.84 -20.72 7.43
N ASN A 79 4.22 -21.89 7.55
CA ASN A 79 3.60 -22.28 8.83
C ASN A 79 4.63 -22.38 9.98
N ASP A 80 5.88 -22.65 9.65
CA ASP A 80 7.01 -22.73 10.59
C ASP A 80 7.54 -21.36 11.02
N THR A 81 7.13 -20.30 10.33
CA THR A 81 7.47 -18.90 10.66
C THR A 81 6.24 -18.09 11.06
N GLY A 82 5.11 -18.73 11.37
CA GLY A 82 3.91 -18.11 11.91
C GLY A 82 2.83 -17.72 10.89
N LEU A 83 2.98 -18.10 9.60
CA LEU A 83 1.98 -17.79 8.58
C LEU A 83 0.61 -18.41 8.92
N GLY A 84 -0.43 -17.61 8.91
CA GLY A 84 -1.81 -18.07 9.07
C GLY A 84 -2.32 -17.96 10.52
N PRO A 85 -3.46 -18.59 10.84
CA PRO A 85 -4.25 -19.61 10.10
C PRO A 85 -4.89 -19.18 8.79
N VAL A 86 -5.18 -17.89 8.61
CA VAL A 86 -5.80 -17.32 7.41
C VAL A 86 -4.91 -16.18 6.88
N TYR A 87 -4.79 -16.07 5.56
CA TYR A 87 -3.89 -15.11 4.93
C TYR A 87 -4.28 -14.81 3.48
N ASN A 88 -3.80 -13.70 2.93
CA ASN A 88 -3.90 -13.33 1.52
C ASN A 88 -2.55 -13.50 0.80
N ALA A 89 -1.45 -13.25 1.49
CA ALA A 89 -0.10 -13.27 0.93
C ALA A 89 0.87 -13.98 1.86
N THR A 90 2.00 -14.44 1.32
CA THR A 90 3.09 -15.07 2.08
C THR A 90 4.27 -14.13 2.28
N SER A 91 4.27 -12.97 1.65
CA SER A 91 5.23 -11.88 1.85
C SER A 91 4.58 -10.53 1.57
N CYS A 92 5.15 -9.45 2.09
CA CYS A 92 4.70 -8.10 1.75
C CYS A 92 4.88 -7.82 0.24
N ALA A 93 5.99 -8.30 -0.34
CA ALA A 93 6.30 -8.13 -1.76
C ALA A 93 5.35 -8.89 -2.70
N ASP A 94 4.58 -9.89 -2.24
CA ASP A 94 3.55 -10.53 -3.08
C ASP A 94 2.52 -9.49 -3.57
N CYS A 95 2.23 -8.47 -2.75
CA CYS A 95 1.29 -7.39 -3.07
C CYS A 95 1.95 -6.05 -3.37
N HIS A 96 3.17 -5.79 -2.89
CA HIS A 96 3.88 -4.52 -3.03
C HIS A 96 5.18 -4.69 -3.83
N GLN A 97 5.09 -4.74 -5.20
CA GLN A 97 6.21 -5.16 -6.03
C GLN A 97 6.39 -4.44 -7.38
N ASN A 98 5.50 -3.55 -7.80
CA ASN A 98 5.59 -2.94 -9.13
C ASN A 98 5.85 -1.43 -9.07
N PRO A 99 6.85 -0.92 -9.78
CA PRO A 99 7.83 -1.62 -10.63
C PRO A 99 9.01 -2.20 -9.85
N VAL A 100 9.07 -1.95 -8.56
CA VAL A 100 10.07 -2.42 -7.59
C VAL A 100 9.40 -2.78 -6.28
N THR A 101 10.08 -3.50 -5.41
CA THR A 101 9.62 -3.81 -4.05
C THR A 101 9.17 -2.54 -3.32
N GLY A 102 8.01 -2.61 -2.67
CA GLY A 102 7.33 -1.47 -2.04
C GLY A 102 6.34 -0.74 -2.97
N GLY A 103 6.39 -0.96 -4.27
CA GLY A 103 5.47 -0.34 -5.22
C GLY A 103 4.06 -0.96 -5.19
N PRO A 104 3.09 -0.37 -5.91
CA PRO A 104 1.74 -0.92 -6.02
C PRO A 104 1.72 -2.21 -6.85
N SER A 105 0.57 -2.90 -6.86
CA SER A 105 0.35 -4.03 -7.77
C SER A 105 -1.08 -4.06 -8.30
N GLN A 106 -1.39 -5.10 -9.08
CA GLN A 106 -2.76 -5.41 -9.51
C GLN A 106 -3.48 -6.38 -8.56
N MET A 107 -2.85 -6.73 -7.44
CA MET A 107 -3.46 -7.57 -6.41
C MET A 107 -4.53 -6.76 -5.67
N THR A 108 -5.63 -7.42 -5.37
CA THR A 108 -6.72 -6.83 -4.59
C THR A 108 -7.08 -7.75 -3.43
N GLU A 109 -7.40 -7.15 -2.31
CA GLU A 109 -8.07 -7.80 -1.19
C GLU A 109 -9.58 -7.68 -1.31
N VAL A 110 -10.32 -8.62 -0.73
CA VAL A 110 -11.77 -8.54 -0.57
C VAL A 110 -12.09 -7.89 0.77
N ARG A 111 -12.98 -6.90 0.75
CA ARG A 111 -13.61 -6.33 1.96
C ARG A 111 -15.09 -6.59 1.93
N ALA A 112 -15.67 -6.88 3.09
CA ALA A 112 -17.10 -7.18 3.20
C ALA A 112 -17.71 -6.64 4.48
N GLY A 113 -19.05 -6.66 4.52
CA GLY A 113 -19.91 -6.32 5.64
C GLY A 113 -21.36 -6.18 5.22
N HIS A 114 -22.14 -5.57 6.07
CA HIS A 114 -23.54 -5.26 5.81
C HIS A 114 -23.95 -3.96 6.51
N ASN A 115 -25.10 -3.41 6.17
CA ASN A 115 -25.69 -2.33 6.95
C ASN A 115 -26.68 -2.90 7.98
N ASP A 116 -26.64 -2.34 9.19
CA ASP A 116 -27.65 -2.61 10.21
C ASP A 116 -29.02 -1.98 9.83
N ALA A 117 -30.01 -2.14 10.69
CA ALA A 117 -31.36 -1.59 10.49
C ALA A 117 -31.39 -0.04 10.42
N ASN A 118 -30.34 0.63 10.89
CA ASN A 118 -30.23 2.10 10.85
C ASN A 118 -29.42 2.57 9.63
N GLY A 119 -28.93 1.65 8.79
CA GLY A 119 -28.08 1.95 7.65
C GLY A 119 -26.59 2.10 7.99
N ASN A 120 -26.16 1.81 9.20
CA ASN A 120 -24.78 1.88 9.60
C ASN A 120 -24.01 0.63 9.14
N PHE A 121 -22.78 0.82 8.66
CA PHE A 121 -21.89 -0.27 8.33
C PHE A 121 -21.53 -1.10 9.56
N VAL A 122 -21.60 -2.41 9.41
CA VAL A 122 -21.18 -3.41 10.39
C VAL A 122 -20.19 -4.38 9.73
N ASN A 123 -19.10 -4.67 10.44
CA ASN A 123 -18.15 -5.68 10.00
C ASN A 123 -18.81 -7.05 9.84
N PRO A 124 -18.38 -7.88 8.89
CA PRO A 124 -18.99 -9.17 8.62
C PRO A 124 -18.83 -10.15 9.77
N THR A 125 -19.75 -11.11 9.82
CA THR A 125 -19.53 -12.37 10.50
C THR A 125 -19.01 -13.38 9.50
N ILE A 126 -17.71 -13.63 9.52
CA ILE A 126 -17.03 -14.56 8.62
C ILE A 126 -17.17 -15.97 9.20
N VAL A 127 -17.66 -16.90 8.41
CA VAL A 127 -17.93 -18.27 8.84
C VAL A 127 -16.75 -19.17 8.45
N ILE A 128 -16.28 -19.98 9.38
CA ILE A 128 -15.24 -20.99 9.18
C ILE A 128 -15.64 -22.32 9.82
N ASN A 129 -14.89 -23.40 9.56
CA ASN A 129 -15.08 -24.71 10.16
C ASN A 129 -16.53 -25.23 10.04
N GLU A 130 -17.05 -25.20 8.79
CA GLU A 130 -18.43 -25.64 8.48
C GLU A 130 -19.51 -24.97 9.35
N GLY A 131 -19.29 -23.73 9.76
CA GLY A 131 -20.25 -22.97 10.59
C GLY A 131 -20.06 -23.13 12.10
N GLN A 132 -19.08 -23.90 12.55
CA GLN A 132 -18.82 -24.10 13.97
C GLN A 132 -18.10 -22.93 14.63
N ASN A 133 -17.34 -22.14 13.83
CA ASN A 133 -16.59 -20.98 14.30
C ASN A 133 -16.83 -19.77 13.40
N THR A 134 -16.60 -18.59 13.96
CA THR A 134 -16.68 -17.31 13.23
C THR A 134 -15.50 -16.41 13.53
N ILE A 135 -15.15 -15.57 12.56
CA ILE A 135 -14.21 -14.44 12.73
C ILE A 135 -15.02 -13.16 12.60
N THR A 136 -14.80 -12.21 13.48
CA THR A 136 -15.51 -10.91 13.55
C THR A 136 -14.54 -9.76 13.77
N GLY A 137 -15.04 -8.51 13.71
CA GLY A 137 -14.28 -7.32 14.07
C GLY A 137 -13.36 -6.78 12.97
N ARG A 138 -13.38 -7.37 11.79
CA ARG A 138 -12.60 -6.89 10.62
C ARG A 138 -13.41 -7.00 9.34
N SER A 139 -13.16 -6.14 8.37
CA SER A 139 -13.83 -6.17 7.06
C SER A 139 -13.07 -6.97 5.99
N ILE A 140 -11.78 -7.23 6.21
CA ILE A 140 -10.96 -8.02 5.27
C ILE A 140 -11.35 -9.48 5.30
N ILE A 141 -11.32 -10.10 4.12
CA ILE A 141 -11.55 -11.52 3.91
C ILE A 141 -10.27 -12.12 3.35
N ASN A 142 -9.78 -13.16 3.99
CA ASN A 142 -8.62 -13.89 3.50
C ASN A 142 -9.06 -14.99 2.53
N ASP A 143 -8.37 -15.10 1.40
CA ASP A 143 -8.70 -16.08 0.34
C ASP A 143 -7.97 -17.42 0.55
N ARG A 144 -7.04 -17.48 1.50
CA ARG A 144 -6.21 -18.65 1.81
C ARG A 144 -6.25 -19.00 3.29
N ALA A 145 -6.01 -20.28 3.58
CA ALA A 145 -5.88 -20.79 4.92
C ALA A 145 -4.85 -21.94 4.96
N VAL A 146 -4.21 -22.13 6.10
CA VAL A 146 -3.25 -23.23 6.31
C VAL A 146 -3.93 -24.62 6.34
N CYS A 147 -5.25 -24.65 6.54
CA CYS A 147 -6.04 -25.89 6.53
C CYS A 147 -7.48 -25.62 6.03
N PRO A 148 -8.20 -26.65 5.54
CA PRO A 148 -9.57 -26.48 5.04
C PRO A 148 -10.56 -25.93 6.08
N GLN A 149 -10.38 -26.21 7.37
CA GLN A 149 -11.27 -25.76 8.44
C GLN A 149 -11.18 -24.25 8.68
N ALA A 150 -10.05 -23.62 8.38
CA ALA A 150 -9.88 -22.18 8.57
C ALA A 150 -10.30 -21.36 7.34
N VAL A 151 -10.67 -21.99 6.21
CA VAL A 151 -11.13 -21.27 5.00
C VAL A 151 -12.32 -20.38 5.34
N GLU A 152 -12.22 -19.10 4.98
CA GLU A 152 -13.24 -18.10 5.24
C GLU A 152 -14.40 -18.17 4.25
N HIS A 153 -15.61 -18.08 4.75
CA HIS A 153 -16.84 -18.04 3.97
C HIS A 153 -17.72 -16.87 4.39
N LEU A 154 -18.18 -16.10 3.39
CA LEU A 154 -19.11 -15.00 3.61
C LEU A 154 -20.55 -15.46 3.45
N PRO A 155 -21.39 -15.35 4.49
CA PRO A 155 -22.83 -15.55 4.36
C PRO A 155 -23.43 -14.58 3.32
N PRO A 156 -24.57 -14.92 2.68
CA PRO A 156 -25.28 -14.02 1.76
C PRO A 156 -25.76 -12.71 2.41
N THR A 157 -25.91 -12.70 3.73
CA THR A 157 -26.24 -11.51 4.53
C THR A 157 -25.21 -10.41 4.46
N GLU A 158 -23.94 -10.78 4.24
CA GLU A 158 -22.84 -9.84 4.05
C GLU A 158 -22.87 -9.31 2.61
N ASN A 159 -23.75 -8.34 2.37
CA ASN A 159 -24.11 -7.87 1.03
C ASN A 159 -23.26 -6.68 0.53
N ILE A 160 -22.49 -6.03 1.41
CA ILE A 160 -21.44 -5.09 1.03
C ILE A 160 -20.20 -5.89 0.70
N ARG A 161 -19.76 -5.83 -0.55
CA ARG A 161 -18.56 -6.53 -1.02
C ARG A 161 -17.80 -5.66 -1.99
N THR A 162 -16.52 -5.43 -1.71
CA THR A 162 -15.67 -4.59 -2.53
C THR A 162 -14.26 -5.16 -2.67
N LEU A 163 -13.53 -4.66 -3.64
CA LEU A 163 -12.12 -4.95 -3.84
C LEU A 163 -11.29 -3.71 -3.51
N ARG A 164 -10.16 -3.90 -2.87
CA ARG A 164 -9.17 -2.84 -2.64
C ARG A 164 -7.81 -3.26 -3.15
N ALA A 165 -7.23 -2.37 -3.94
CA ALA A 165 -5.88 -2.53 -4.47
C ALA A 165 -4.83 -2.35 -3.39
N ALA A 166 -3.71 -3.07 -3.51
CA ALA A 166 -2.49 -2.78 -2.77
C ALA A 166 -2.00 -1.36 -3.11
N LEU A 167 -1.82 -0.55 -2.08
CA LEU A 167 -1.32 0.82 -2.20
C LEU A 167 0.19 0.84 -2.45
N ASN A 168 0.68 1.93 -3.02
CA ASN A 168 2.10 2.20 -3.09
C ASN A 168 2.62 2.57 -1.71
N THR A 169 3.69 1.93 -1.25
CA THR A 169 4.37 2.25 0.02
C THR A 169 5.64 3.08 -0.19
N LEU A 170 6.06 3.27 -1.47
CA LEU A 170 7.25 4.05 -1.78
C LEU A 170 7.03 5.53 -1.42
N GLY A 171 7.88 6.05 -0.56
CA GLY A 171 7.82 7.43 -0.08
C GLY A 171 6.92 7.64 1.14
N ASP A 172 6.36 6.59 1.72
CA ASP A 172 5.47 6.71 2.87
C ASP A 172 6.17 7.27 4.13
N GLY A 173 7.50 7.15 4.23
CA GLY A 173 8.27 7.85 5.27
C GLY A 173 8.13 9.38 5.20
N PHE A 174 8.08 9.96 4.00
CA PHE A 174 7.81 11.39 3.83
C PHE A 174 6.36 11.73 4.19
N VAL A 175 5.40 10.86 3.85
CA VAL A 175 3.98 11.05 4.21
C VAL A 175 3.81 11.01 5.73
N GLU A 176 4.48 10.09 6.42
CA GLU A 176 4.46 10.00 7.90
C GLU A 176 5.02 11.27 8.55
N ALA A 177 6.02 11.88 7.92
CA ALA A 177 6.67 13.11 8.40
C ALA A 177 5.90 14.40 8.06
N VAL A 178 4.74 14.35 7.41
CA VAL A 178 3.85 15.51 7.26
C VAL A 178 3.16 15.79 8.60
N ASP A 179 3.09 17.06 8.99
CA ASP A 179 2.40 17.49 10.22
C ASP A 179 0.88 17.31 10.12
N ASP A 180 0.23 16.90 11.20
CA ASP A 180 -1.22 16.75 11.26
C ASP A 180 -1.94 18.07 11.02
N THR A 181 -1.35 19.20 11.46
CA THR A 181 -1.90 20.53 11.20
C THR A 181 -1.90 20.88 9.71
N THR A 182 -0.94 20.37 8.94
CA THR A 182 -0.92 20.55 7.48
C THR A 182 -2.14 19.90 6.83
N LEU A 183 -2.48 18.67 7.22
CA LEU A 183 -3.65 17.94 6.70
C LEU A 183 -4.95 18.63 7.14
N GLN A 184 -5.03 19.06 8.40
CA GLN A 184 -6.20 19.78 8.91
C GLN A 184 -6.40 21.14 8.20
N ASP A 185 -5.31 21.86 7.93
CA ASP A 185 -5.36 23.15 7.21
C ASP A 185 -5.81 22.98 5.76
N ILE A 186 -5.39 21.90 5.10
CA ILE A 186 -5.87 21.55 3.76
C ILE A 186 -7.38 21.30 3.80
N ALA A 187 -7.86 20.47 4.71
CA ALA A 187 -9.29 20.19 4.89
C ALA A 187 -10.09 21.47 5.12
N ASN A 188 -9.61 22.35 6.01
CA ASN A 188 -10.27 23.61 6.34
C ASN A 188 -10.34 24.60 5.15
N GLN A 189 -9.37 24.54 4.22
CA GLN A 189 -9.30 25.42 3.07
C GLN A 189 -10.12 24.95 1.86
N GLN A 190 -10.38 23.67 1.73
CA GLN A 190 -11.05 23.09 0.57
C GLN A 190 -12.43 23.67 0.28
N PRO A 191 -13.33 23.86 1.28
CA PRO A 191 -14.64 24.47 1.03
C PRO A 191 -14.53 25.87 0.41
N GLY A 192 -13.61 26.69 0.89
CA GLY A 192 -13.37 28.03 0.34
C GLY A 192 -12.83 28.01 -1.08
N LYS A 193 -11.98 27.05 -1.42
CA LYS A 193 -11.38 26.88 -2.76
C LYS A 193 -12.37 26.30 -3.79
N SER A 194 -13.40 25.61 -3.34
CA SER A 194 -14.34 24.85 -4.17
C SER A 194 -15.77 25.41 -4.16
N ASN A 195 -15.99 26.60 -3.63
CA ASN A 195 -17.32 27.16 -3.43
C ASN A 195 -18.25 26.24 -2.60
N GLY A 196 -17.69 25.56 -1.61
CA GLY A 196 -18.43 24.66 -0.73
C GLY A 196 -18.73 23.27 -1.30
N LEU A 197 -18.06 22.87 -2.38
CA LEU A 197 -18.30 21.54 -3.01
C LEU A 197 -17.40 20.44 -2.48
N ILE A 198 -16.19 20.77 -2.05
CA ILE A 198 -15.17 19.81 -1.61
C ILE A 198 -14.94 19.98 -0.11
N HIS A 199 -15.05 18.87 0.62
CA HIS A 199 -14.94 18.79 2.06
C HIS A 199 -14.12 17.55 2.45
N GLY A 200 -12.81 17.60 2.29
CA GLY A 200 -11.94 16.52 2.74
C GLY A 200 -12.08 16.31 4.24
N GLU A 201 -12.28 15.07 4.64
CA GLU A 201 -12.46 14.69 6.04
C GLU A 201 -11.17 14.09 6.60
N THR A 202 -10.79 14.54 7.80
CA THR A 202 -9.73 13.95 8.60
C THR A 202 -10.31 12.91 9.56
N VAL A 203 -9.59 11.83 9.79
CA VAL A 203 -9.95 10.78 10.75
C VAL A 203 -8.82 10.63 11.77
N GLU A 204 -9.17 10.62 13.06
CA GLU A 204 -8.22 10.33 14.13
C GLU A 204 -7.93 8.84 14.20
N ALA A 205 -6.74 8.44 13.79
CA ALA A 205 -6.30 7.06 13.79
C ALA A 205 -5.43 6.74 15.02
N PRO A 206 -5.65 5.63 15.71
CA PRO A 206 -4.84 5.23 16.86
C PRO A 206 -3.41 4.89 16.43
N ILE A 207 -2.45 5.24 17.28
CA ILE A 207 -1.04 4.86 17.14
C ILE A 207 -0.81 3.63 18.00
N PHE A 208 -0.64 2.47 17.40
CA PHE A 208 -0.55 1.19 18.13
C PHE A 208 0.71 1.11 18.99
N GLU A 209 1.82 1.67 18.50
CA GLU A 209 3.09 1.74 19.23
C GLU A 209 3.10 2.76 20.37
N ALA A 210 2.06 3.61 20.48
CA ALA A 210 1.88 4.59 21.55
C ALA A 210 0.43 4.58 22.05
N PRO A 211 0.04 3.61 22.91
CA PRO A 211 -1.33 3.45 23.37
C PRO A 211 -1.94 4.74 23.97
N GLY A 212 -3.13 5.10 23.51
CA GLY A 212 -3.83 6.31 23.90
C GLY A 212 -3.46 7.57 23.10
N VAL A 213 -2.53 7.45 22.16
CA VAL A 213 -2.20 8.52 21.20
C VAL A 213 -2.94 8.30 19.90
N THR A 214 -3.43 9.39 19.28
CA THR A 214 -3.96 9.40 17.93
C THR A 214 -3.17 10.36 17.06
N ARG A 215 -3.24 10.20 15.76
CA ARG A 215 -2.83 11.15 14.73
C ARG A 215 -3.88 11.19 13.63
N ILE A 216 -3.90 12.27 12.84
CA ILE A 216 -4.68 12.28 11.60
C ILE A 216 -4.20 11.13 10.72
N GLY A 217 -5.12 10.23 10.37
CA GLY A 217 -4.90 9.09 9.50
C GLY A 217 -4.44 9.54 8.12
N ARG A 218 -3.54 8.77 7.52
CA ARG A 218 -2.95 9.06 6.20
C ARG A 218 -2.55 7.82 5.44
N PHE A 219 -2.73 6.65 6.05
CA PHE A 219 -2.42 5.34 5.45
C PHE A 219 -3.66 4.46 5.38
N GLY A 220 -3.69 3.60 4.33
CA GLY A 220 -4.85 2.80 3.97
C GLY A 220 -5.88 3.59 3.15
N TRP A 221 -6.86 2.91 2.59
CA TRP A 221 -7.91 3.53 1.78
C TRP A 221 -8.94 4.31 2.60
N LYS A 222 -8.95 4.14 3.90
CA LYS A 222 -9.88 4.76 4.86
C LYS A 222 -9.16 5.57 5.94
N ASP A 223 -7.90 5.96 5.72
CA ASP A 223 -7.09 6.70 6.69
C ASP A 223 -7.04 6.04 8.07
N GLN A 224 -7.09 4.70 8.07
CA GLN A 224 -7.19 3.94 9.31
C GLN A 224 -5.90 3.90 10.13
N HIS A 225 -4.77 4.39 9.61
CA HIS A 225 -3.50 4.43 10.33
C HIS A 225 -2.81 5.79 10.21
N GLY A 226 -2.25 6.26 11.33
CA GLY A 226 -1.49 7.51 11.42
C GLY A 226 0.02 7.31 11.35
N SER A 227 0.52 6.08 11.49
CA SER A 227 1.94 5.73 11.42
C SER A 227 2.20 4.53 10.51
N VAL A 228 3.42 4.46 9.96
CA VAL A 228 3.87 3.32 9.15
C VAL A 228 3.94 2.05 10.00
N MET A 229 4.39 2.15 11.27
CA MET A 229 4.50 0.98 12.14
C MET A 229 3.12 0.41 12.50
N SER A 230 2.14 1.23 12.84
CA SER A 230 0.76 0.78 13.09
C SER A 230 0.18 0.11 11.84
N PHE A 231 0.43 0.67 10.65
CA PHE A 231 -0.05 0.10 9.40
C PHE A 231 0.60 -1.26 9.08
N ALA A 232 1.92 -1.34 9.21
CA ALA A 232 2.66 -2.59 9.02
C ALA A 232 2.21 -3.68 10.01
N ALA A 233 1.99 -3.32 11.29
CA ALA A 233 1.52 -4.26 12.31
C ALA A 233 0.13 -4.82 12.01
N ASP A 234 -0.78 -3.97 11.53
CA ASP A 234 -2.14 -4.38 11.15
C ASP A 234 -2.12 -5.26 9.89
N ALA A 235 -1.32 -4.89 8.89
CA ALA A 235 -1.16 -5.67 7.67
C ALA A 235 -0.52 -7.05 7.94
N TYR A 236 0.50 -7.11 8.80
CA TYR A 236 1.17 -8.37 9.14
C TYR A 236 0.20 -9.39 9.74
N LEU A 237 -0.69 -8.96 10.64
CA LEU A 237 -1.74 -9.81 11.18
C LEU A 237 -2.86 -10.11 10.16
N ASN A 238 -3.38 -9.07 9.47
CA ASN A 238 -4.59 -9.24 8.68
C ASN A 238 -4.34 -9.81 7.28
N GLU A 239 -3.15 -9.60 6.69
CA GLU A 239 -2.80 -10.10 5.36
C GLU A 239 -2.02 -11.43 5.41
N MET A 240 -1.23 -11.64 6.46
CA MET A 240 -0.38 -12.82 6.59
C MET A 240 -0.74 -13.71 7.79
N GLY A 241 -1.62 -13.24 8.67
CA GLY A 241 -2.06 -13.97 9.86
C GLY A 241 -1.03 -14.00 10.99
N ILE A 242 0.09 -13.30 10.87
CA ILE A 242 1.21 -13.35 11.82
C ILE A 242 1.02 -12.33 12.93
N THR A 243 0.97 -12.81 14.17
CA THR A 243 0.88 -11.95 15.34
C THR A 243 2.22 -11.25 15.62
N ASN A 244 2.13 -10.02 16.11
CA ASN A 244 3.29 -9.18 16.44
C ASN A 244 3.05 -8.44 17.75
N ALA A 245 4.07 -7.78 18.29
CA ALA A 245 4.01 -7.12 19.60
C ALA A 245 2.86 -6.08 19.71
N LEU A 246 2.44 -5.47 18.61
CA LEU A 246 1.35 -4.48 18.56
C LEU A 246 -0.02 -5.13 18.30
N ARG A 247 -0.02 -6.34 17.73
CA ARG A 247 -1.23 -7.13 17.41
C ARG A 247 -1.01 -8.59 17.86
N PRO A 248 -1.01 -8.86 19.17
CA PRO A 248 -0.55 -10.15 19.70
C PRO A 248 -1.60 -11.27 19.68
N THR A 249 -2.77 -11.04 19.12
CA THR A 249 -3.90 -12.00 19.16
C THR A 249 -4.25 -12.47 17.77
N ASN A 250 -4.18 -13.77 17.53
CA ASN A 250 -4.62 -14.40 16.28
C ASN A 250 -6.09 -14.15 16.01
N VAL A 251 -6.43 -13.98 14.74
CA VAL A 251 -7.83 -13.76 14.29
C VAL A 251 -8.71 -14.99 14.50
N THR A 252 -8.11 -16.19 14.53
CA THR A 252 -8.76 -17.45 14.90
C THR A 252 -7.75 -18.44 15.47
N GLN A 253 -8.21 -19.36 16.29
CA GLN A 253 -7.39 -20.48 16.79
C GLN A 253 -7.62 -21.77 15.99
N VAL A 254 -8.53 -21.76 15.01
CA VAL A 254 -8.77 -22.92 14.15
C VAL A 254 -7.54 -23.15 13.29
N CYS A 255 -6.91 -24.33 13.44
CA CYS A 255 -5.65 -24.72 12.79
C CYS A 255 -4.42 -23.87 13.16
N ASN A 256 -4.50 -23.06 14.19
CA ASN A 256 -3.30 -22.43 14.71
C ASN A 256 -2.43 -23.51 15.39
N THR A 257 -1.25 -23.77 14.84
CA THR A 257 -0.27 -24.72 15.39
C THR A 257 0.85 -24.02 16.15
N ASP A 258 1.02 -22.70 15.96
CA ASP A 258 1.97 -21.92 16.72
C ASP A 258 1.33 -21.47 18.05
N THR A 259 2.01 -21.78 19.14
CA THR A 259 1.61 -21.38 20.49
C THR A 259 2.43 -20.21 21.01
N THR A 260 3.39 -19.71 20.21
CA THR A 260 4.18 -18.53 20.51
C THR A 260 3.31 -17.28 20.28
N SER A 261 3.33 -16.35 21.18
CA SER A 261 2.65 -15.05 20.97
C SER A 261 3.47 -13.92 21.63
N PRO A 262 3.89 -12.95 20.84
CA PRO A 262 3.73 -12.83 19.38
C PRO A 262 4.61 -13.83 18.61
N GLU A 263 4.16 -14.22 17.41
CA GLU A 263 4.91 -15.08 16.48
C GLU A 263 6.11 -14.35 15.88
N ASP A 264 5.96 -13.05 15.62
CA ASP A 264 7.05 -12.18 15.16
C ASP A 264 8.09 -11.96 16.25
N THR A 265 9.26 -12.56 16.09
CA THR A 265 10.38 -12.52 17.03
C THR A 265 11.59 -11.81 16.42
N ALA A 266 12.45 -11.26 17.29
CA ALA A 266 13.67 -10.60 16.83
C ALA A 266 14.65 -11.59 16.20
N ASP A 267 15.23 -11.19 15.09
CA ASP A 267 16.27 -11.93 14.38
C ASP A 267 17.68 -11.67 14.96
N GLN A 268 18.73 -12.03 14.22
CA GLN A 268 20.12 -11.83 14.64
C GLN A 268 20.54 -10.35 14.72
N THR A 269 19.81 -9.45 14.08
CA THR A 269 20.03 -8.00 14.18
C THR A 269 19.42 -7.43 15.47
N GLY A 270 18.58 -8.20 16.15
CA GLY A 270 17.79 -7.77 17.31
C GLY A 270 16.51 -7.06 16.93
N LEU A 271 16.14 -7.04 15.65
CA LEU A 271 14.91 -6.45 15.13
C LEU A 271 13.91 -7.53 14.78
N THR A 272 12.62 -7.21 14.94
CA THR A 272 11.51 -8.06 14.49
C THR A 272 11.19 -7.80 13.03
N GLY A 273 10.45 -8.71 12.37
CA GLY A 273 9.96 -8.51 11.01
C GLY A 273 9.16 -7.21 10.87
N LEU A 274 8.30 -6.90 11.84
CA LEU A 274 7.56 -5.63 11.90
C LEU A 274 8.49 -4.41 11.86
N GLN A 275 9.59 -4.44 12.61
CA GLN A 275 10.55 -3.34 12.64
C GLN A 275 11.29 -3.21 11.30
N HIS A 276 11.70 -4.33 10.70
CA HIS A 276 12.30 -4.34 9.37
C HIS A 276 11.35 -3.77 8.31
N PHE A 277 10.08 -4.18 8.28
CA PHE A 277 9.09 -3.64 7.34
C PHE A 277 8.91 -2.13 7.50
N THR A 278 8.80 -1.67 8.74
CA THR A 278 8.67 -0.24 9.06
C THR A 278 9.87 0.56 8.56
N GLN A 279 11.09 0.05 8.80
CA GLN A 279 12.32 0.71 8.36
C GLN A 279 12.44 0.71 6.84
N PHE A 280 12.14 -0.42 6.19
CA PHE A 280 12.13 -0.49 4.72
C PHE A 280 11.20 0.57 4.13
N ILE A 281 9.94 0.62 4.56
CA ILE A 281 8.95 1.56 4.03
C ILE A 281 9.40 3.01 4.26
N ARG A 282 9.85 3.36 5.48
CA ARG A 282 10.37 4.70 5.79
C ARG A 282 11.61 5.04 5.00
N GLY A 283 12.43 4.04 4.65
CA GLY A 283 13.67 4.18 3.89
C GLY A 283 13.49 4.26 2.38
N THR A 284 12.28 4.07 1.86
CA THR A 284 12.03 4.09 0.41
C THR A 284 11.99 5.50 -0.16
N GLN A 285 12.41 5.63 -1.42
CA GLN A 285 12.31 6.86 -2.18
C GLN A 285 10.91 7.04 -2.77
N VAL A 286 10.53 8.29 -2.99
CA VAL A 286 9.39 8.64 -3.86
C VAL A 286 9.73 8.21 -5.30
N PRO A 287 8.80 7.55 -6.03
CA PRO A 287 9.00 7.26 -7.44
C PRO A 287 9.33 8.53 -8.24
N PRO A 288 10.40 8.51 -9.04
CA PRO A 288 10.80 9.69 -9.79
C PRO A 288 9.82 10.00 -10.92
N ARG A 289 9.70 11.27 -11.29
CA ARG A 289 8.97 11.69 -12.49
C ARG A 289 9.68 11.22 -13.76
N ASP A 290 8.94 11.11 -14.86
CA ASP A 290 9.53 10.81 -16.18
C ASP A 290 10.26 12.04 -16.73
N LEU A 291 11.59 12.01 -16.69
CA LEU A 291 12.42 13.14 -17.14
C LEU A 291 12.35 13.39 -18.64
N THR A 292 11.94 12.42 -19.44
CA THR A 292 11.77 12.63 -20.89
C THR A 292 10.55 13.50 -21.17
N LEU A 293 9.61 13.55 -20.23
CA LEU A 293 8.37 14.30 -20.32
C LEU A 293 8.43 15.61 -19.53
N VAL A 294 9.07 15.64 -18.38
CA VAL A 294 9.17 16.82 -17.51
C VAL A 294 9.75 18.01 -18.28
N GLY A 295 9.07 19.17 -18.19
CA GLY A 295 9.48 20.40 -18.85
C GLY A 295 9.10 20.50 -20.34
N THR A 296 8.47 19.48 -20.92
CA THR A 296 7.91 19.60 -22.28
C THR A 296 6.69 20.54 -22.29
N PRO A 297 6.43 21.23 -23.40
CA PRO A 297 5.26 22.13 -23.51
C PRO A 297 3.94 21.45 -23.14
N ASP A 298 3.75 20.20 -23.55
CA ASP A 298 2.52 19.43 -23.26
C ASP A 298 2.36 19.14 -21.77
N VAL A 299 3.44 18.81 -21.05
CA VAL A 299 3.39 18.58 -19.59
C VAL A 299 3.09 19.89 -18.86
N ILE A 300 3.69 21.02 -19.26
CA ILE A 300 3.44 22.33 -18.65
C ILE A 300 1.98 22.76 -18.87
N ALA A 301 1.49 22.59 -20.10
CA ALA A 301 0.09 22.87 -20.42
C ALA A 301 -0.86 21.93 -19.67
N GLY A 302 -0.53 20.65 -19.60
CA GLY A 302 -1.30 19.64 -18.87
C GLY A 302 -1.38 19.92 -17.37
N GLU A 303 -0.30 20.36 -16.73
CA GLU A 303 -0.31 20.79 -15.32
C GLU A 303 -1.20 22.00 -15.10
N THR A 304 -1.16 22.96 -16.02
CA THR A 304 -2.06 24.13 -15.98
C THR A 304 -3.53 23.71 -16.12
N LEU A 305 -3.82 22.76 -17.01
CA LEU A 305 -5.17 22.20 -17.17
C LEU A 305 -5.64 21.44 -15.93
N PHE A 306 -4.74 20.73 -15.26
CA PHE A 306 -5.01 20.05 -14.01
C PHE A 306 -5.44 21.03 -12.91
N ASP A 307 -4.74 22.15 -12.78
CA ASP A 307 -5.09 23.22 -11.85
C ASP A 307 -6.43 23.89 -12.21
N ASN A 308 -6.60 24.27 -13.47
CA ASN A 308 -7.81 24.94 -13.96
C ASN A 308 -9.08 24.08 -13.87
N ALA A 309 -8.93 22.77 -13.98
CA ALA A 309 -10.03 21.83 -13.80
C ALA A 309 -10.40 21.60 -12.33
N GLY A 310 -9.61 22.10 -11.37
CA GLY A 310 -9.85 21.96 -9.94
C GLY A 310 -9.29 20.66 -9.34
N CYS A 311 -8.56 19.84 -10.11
CA CYS A 311 -7.99 18.57 -9.62
C CYS A 311 -7.04 18.78 -8.44
N SER A 312 -6.27 19.89 -8.45
CA SER A 312 -5.30 20.23 -7.40
C SER A 312 -5.93 20.59 -6.05
N THR A 313 -7.26 20.66 -5.94
CA THR A 313 -7.95 20.87 -4.66
C THR A 313 -7.82 19.65 -3.74
N CYS A 314 -7.98 18.43 -4.28
CA CYS A 314 -7.76 17.18 -3.58
C CYS A 314 -6.35 16.62 -3.85
N HIS A 315 -5.89 16.70 -5.10
CA HIS A 315 -4.54 16.29 -5.48
C HIS A 315 -3.53 17.41 -5.21
N VAL A 316 -3.31 17.73 -3.94
CA VAL A 316 -2.42 18.79 -3.47
C VAL A 316 -1.01 18.56 -3.96
N LYS A 317 -0.46 19.55 -4.70
CA LYS A 317 0.80 19.38 -5.43
C LYS A 317 2.03 19.40 -4.54
N THR A 318 1.98 20.10 -3.43
CA THR A 318 3.17 20.35 -2.62
C THR A 318 2.84 20.36 -1.14
N MET A 319 3.65 19.64 -0.37
CA MET A 319 3.64 19.65 1.09
C MET A 319 5.07 19.78 1.62
N ARG A 320 5.21 20.09 2.90
CA ARG A 320 6.49 20.09 3.60
C ARG A 320 6.43 19.13 4.77
N THR A 321 7.49 18.35 4.94
CA THR A 321 7.69 17.52 6.13
C THR A 321 8.14 18.38 7.31
N VAL A 322 7.89 17.89 8.52
CA VAL A 322 8.36 18.55 9.76
C VAL A 322 9.89 18.62 9.80
N PRO A 323 10.48 19.50 10.62
CA PRO A 323 11.93 19.55 10.79
C PRO A 323 12.54 18.24 11.27
N GLN A 324 13.80 18.01 10.87
CA GLN A 324 14.63 16.94 11.44
C GLN A 324 14.61 17.02 12.97
N GLY A 325 14.58 15.87 13.62
CA GLY A 325 14.56 15.75 15.08
C GLY A 325 13.19 15.97 15.71
N THR A 326 12.15 16.29 14.93
CA THR A 326 10.77 16.32 15.43
C THR A 326 10.37 14.91 15.89
N VAL A 327 9.75 14.84 17.05
CA VAL A 327 9.28 13.58 17.64
C VAL A 327 7.80 13.41 17.33
N LEU A 328 7.46 12.33 16.64
CA LEU A 328 6.11 11.97 16.20
C LEU A 328 5.62 10.69 16.89
N ASN A 329 4.39 10.27 16.57
CA ASN A 329 3.78 9.01 16.99
C ASN A 329 3.87 8.76 18.51
N GLY A 330 3.61 9.81 19.31
CA GLY A 330 3.64 9.70 20.76
C GLY A 330 5.02 9.42 21.36
N GLY A 331 6.09 9.76 20.65
CA GLY A 331 7.47 9.59 21.12
C GLY A 331 8.21 8.41 20.50
N THR A 332 7.57 7.65 19.62
CA THR A 332 8.14 6.41 19.05
C THR A 332 8.89 6.62 17.75
N PHE A 333 8.75 7.78 17.11
CA PHE A 333 9.43 8.13 15.87
C PHE A 333 10.07 9.51 15.94
N THR A 334 11.38 9.56 15.81
CA THR A 334 12.14 10.81 15.62
C THR A 334 12.50 10.98 14.17
N VAL A 335 12.05 12.06 13.54
CA VAL A 335 12.23 12.31 12.11
C VAL A 335 13.72 12.48 11.78
N PRO A 336 14.30 11.59 10.96
CA PRO A 336 15.71 11.68 10.55
C PRO A 336 15.94 12.79 9.53
N ASP A 337 17.21 13.16 9.31
CA ASP A 337 17.60 14.19 8.32
C ASP A 337 17.08 13.89 6.92
N ALA A 338 17.10 12.61 6.52
CA ALA A 338 16.63 12.18 5.22
C ALA A 338 15.15 12.52 4.95
N LEU A 339 14.31 12.59 5.99
CA LEU A 339 12.88 12.86 5.90
C LEU A 339 12.49 14.27 6.35
N GLY A 340 13.32 14.92 7.17
CA GLY A 340 13.00 16.22 7.77
C GLY A 340 13.23 17.39 6.81
N ASP A 341 12.42 18.45 6.94
CA ASP A 341 12.52 19.70 6.16
C ASP A 341 12.46 19.54 4.63
N LYS A 342 11.84 18.46 4.13
CA LYS A 342 11.74 18.19 2.70
C LYS A 342 10.47 18.81 2.11
N ILE A 343 10.58 19.33 0.89
CA ILE A 343 9.43 19.67 0.06
C ILE A 343 9.11 18.44 -0.77
N ILE A 344 7.89 17.93 -0.65
CA ILE A 344 7.41 16.76 -1.39
C ILE A 344 6.28 17.17 -2.34
N HIS A 345 6.12 16.42 -3.42
CA HIS A 345 5.10 16.65 -4.43
C HIS A 345 4.19 15.41 -4.57
N PRO A 346 3.31 15.13 -3.58
CA PRO A 346 2.51 13.93 -3.58
C PRO A 346 1.40 13.93 -4.63
N TYR A 347 0.88 15.09 -5.00
CA TYR A 347 -0.36 15.18 -5.78
C TYR A 347 -1.48 14.39 -5.13
N GLY A 348 -1.67 14.58 -3.83
CA GLY A 348 -2.68 13.98 -2.97
C GLY A 348 -2.74 14.73 -1.65
N ASP A 349 -3.88 14.74 -1.00
CA ASP A 349 -4.08 15.43 0.29
C ASP A 349 -4.19 14.48 1.48
N PHE A 350 -4.27 13.18 1.21
CA PHE A 350 -4.43 12.14 2.23
C PHE A 350 -5.70 12.31 3.08
N LEU A 351 -6.76 12.93 2.53
CA LEU A 351 -8.05 13.11 3.17
C LEU A 351 -9.09 12.18 2.54
N LEU A 352 -10.16 11.94 3.28
CA LEU A 352 -11.29 11.17 2.79
C LEU A 352 -12.25 12.06 2.00
N HIS A 353 -12.60 11.61 0.78
CA HIS A 353 -13.54 12.29 -0.12
C HIS A 353 -14.57 11.32 -0.68
N ASP A 354 -15.81 11.78 -0.83
CA ASP A 354 -16.81 11.09 -1.63
C ASP A 354 -16.69 11.51 -3.10
N VAL A 355 -16.02 10.69 -3.87
CA VAL A 355 -15.87 10.87 -5.33
C VAL A 355 -16.81 9.96 -6.14
N GLY A 356 -17.92 9.48 -5.52
CA GLY A 356 -18.92 8.65 -6.16
C GLY A 356 -18.49 7.20 -6.44
N THR A 357 -17.34 6.78 -5.93
CA THR A 357 -16.82 5.41 -6.09
C THR A 357 -16.53 4.74 -4.76
N GLY A 358 -17.14 5.22 -3.68
CA GLY A 358 -16.96 4.66 -2.34
C GLY A 358 -17.30 3.18 -2.25
N ASP A 359 -16.70 2.51 -1.29
CA ASP A 359 -16.78 1.06 -1.13
C ASP A 359 -17.78 0.60 -0.06
N GLY A 360 -18.42 1.53 0.64
CA GLY A 360 -19.42 1.24 1.67
C GLY A 360 -18.86 0.75 3.01
N ILE A 361 -17.53 0.68 3.14
CA ILE A 361 -16.85 0.18 4.35
C ILE A 361 -16.51 1.35 5.28
N VAL A 362 -16.69 1.15 6.58
CA VAL A 362 -16.18 2.04 7.63
C VAL A 362 -15.12 1.30 8.43
N GLN A 363 -13.99 1.96 8.72
CA GLN A 363 -12.93 1.37 9.54
C GLN A 363 -12.71 2.14 10.85
N VAL A 364 -12.15 3.32 10.84
CA VAL A 364 -11.84 4.09 12.05
C VAL A 364 -12.73 5.32 12.20
N GLY A 365 -13.16 5.89 11.09
CA GLY A 365 -13.97 7.09 11.06
C GLY A 365 -15.45 6.87 11.45
N PRO A 366 -16.24 7.94 11.48
CA PRO A 366 -17.67 7.88 11.67
C PRO A 366 -18.39 7.22 10.49
N GLN A 367 -19.68 6.90 10.65
CA GLN A 367 -20.46 6.13 9.67
C GLN A 367 -20.62 6.82 8.30
N ASP A 368 -20.60 8.13 8.27
CA ASP A 368 -20.69 8.94 7.04
C ASP A 368 -19.39 8.86 6.19
N THR A 369 -18.31 8.23 6.70
CA THR A 369 -17.12 7.90 5.89
C THR A 369 -17.33 6.70 4.97
N ALA A 370 -18.45 5.96 5.07
CA ALA A 370 -18.72 4.79 4.23
C ALA A 370 -18.52 5.05 2.73
N PRO A 371 -19.03 6.14 2.11
CA PRO A 371 -18.82 6.45 0.70
C PRO A 371 -17.46 7.09 0.39
N LYS A 372 -16.68 7.48 1.41
CA LYS A 372 -15.45 8.25 1.25
C LYS A 372 -14.21 7.36 1.13
N LEU A 373 -13.24 7.79 0.35
CA LEU A 373 -11.95 7.13 0.16
C LEU A 373 -10.83 8.16 0.24
N ARG A 374 -9.68 7.72 0.73
CA ARG A 374 -8.48 8.56 0.79
C ARG A 374 -8.00 8.93 -0.61
N THR A 375 -7.59 10.18 -0.80
CA THR A 375 -6.84 10.61 -1.98
C THR A 375 -5.38 10.16 -1.85
N PRO A 376 -4.96 9.09 -2.54
CA PRO A 376 -3.57 8.63 -2.48
C PRO A 376 -2.66 9.52 -3.32
N PRO A 377 -1.34 9.47 -3.11
CA PRO A 377 -0.41 10.19 -3.95
C PRO A 377 -0.44 9.69 -5.39
N LEU A 378 -0.26 10.61 -6.35
CA LEU A 378 -0.17 10.29 -7.77
C LEU A 378 1.26 10.00 -8.23
N TRP A 379 2.27 10.19 -7.39
CA TRP A 379 3.63 9.80 -7.77
C TRP A 379 3.72 8.32 -8.15
N GLY A 380 4.49 8.00 -9.16
CA GLY A 380 4.58 6.65 -9.71
C GLY A 380 3.34 6.19 -10.50
N MET A 381 2.40 7.11 -10.81
CA MET A 381 1.18 6.76 -11.54
C MET A 381 1.47 6.14 -12.91
N ARG A 382 2.55 6.55 -13.59
CA ARG A 382 2.99 5.99 -14.87
C ARG A 382 3.25 4.48 -14.84
N ALA A 383 3.59 3.94 -13.66
CA ALA A 383 3.85 2.51 -13.48
C ALA A 383 2.57 1.69 -13.23
N LYS A 384 1.42 2.37 -13.04
CA LYS A 384 0.16 1.70 -12.74
C LYS A 384 -0.61 1.42 -14.02
N SER A 385 -0.94 0.16 -14.28
CA SER A 385 -1.76 -0.26 -15.44
C SER A 385 -3.26 -0.25 -15.12
N ARG A 386 -3.62 -0.22 -13.83
CA ARG A 386 -4.99 -0.14 -13.33
C ARG A 386 -5.07 0.89 -12.21
N LEU A 387 -6.17 1.61 -12.15
CA LEU A 387 -6.35 2.77 -11.29
C LEU A 387 -7.64 2.65 -10.48
N MET A 388 -7.79 3.54 -9.49
CA MET A 388 -8.80 3.58 -8.45
C MET A 388 -8.59 2.45 -7.42
N HIS A 389 -9.31 2.53 -6.29
CA HIS A 389 -9.19 1.55 -5.21
C HIS A 389 -9.55 0.12 -5.65
N ASP A 390 -10.46 0.00 -6.61
CA ASP A 390 -11.02 -1.27 -7.09
C ASP A 390 -10.38 -1.79 -8.39
N LEU A 391 -9.35 -1.11 -8.90
CA LEU A 391 -8.61 -1.41 -10.15
C LEU A 391 -9.49 -1.53 -11.41
N LYS A 392 -10.72 -0.98 -11.39
CA LYS A 392 -11.64 -1.07 -12.54
C LYS A 392 -11.34 -0.06 -13.66
N SER A 393 -10.50 0.93 -13.42
CA SER A 393 -10.09 1.89 -14.45
C SER A 393 -8.82 1.42 -15.13
N LEU A 394 -8.88 1.23 -16.45
CA LEU A 394 -7.77 0.72 -17.27
C LEU A 394 -6.92 1.84 -17.90
N SER A 395 -7.28 3.09 -17.64
CA SER A 395 -6.56 4.27 -18.14
C SER A 395 -6.77 5.46 -17.20
N PRO A 396 -5.86 6.45 -17.23
CA PRO A 396 -6.07 7.71 -16.51
C PRO A 396 -7.37 8.42 -16.93
N GLU A 397 -7.70 8.45 -18.21
CA GLU A 397 -8.95 9.00 -18.70
C GLU A 397 -10.16 8.28 -18.07
N GLY A 398 -10.15 6.95 -18.07
CA GLY A 398 -11.21 6.14 -17.47
C GLY A 398 -11.33 6.39 -15.96
N ALA A 399 -10.22 6.62 -15.27
CA ALA A 399 -10.24 6.99 -13.85
C ALA A 399 -10.87 8.39 -13.64
N ILE A 400 -10.47 9.40 -14.40
CA ILE A 400 -11.04 10.76 -14.32
C ILE A 400 -12.54 10.71 -14.58
N LEU A 401 -12.99 9.95 -15.58
CA LEU A 401 -14.42 9.84 -15.92
C LEU A 401 -15.26 9.10 -14.88
N ARG A 402 -14.64 8.44 -13.91
CA ARG A 402 -15.31 7.82 -12.77
C ARG A 402 -15.36 8.72 -11.54
N HIS A 403 -14.68 9.85 -11.55
CA HIS A 403 -14.79 10.84 -10.48
C HIS A 403 -16.17 11.50 -10.52
N GLY A 404 -16.93 11.35 -9.44
CA GLY A 404 -18.24 11.97 -9.21
C GLY A 404 -18.27 12.68 -7.86
N GLY A 405 -19.44 12.83 -7.26
CA GLY A 405 -19.59 13.44 -5.93
C GLY A 405 -18.87 14.79 -5.84
N GLU A 406 -17.97 14.93 -4.88
CA GLU A 406 -17.16 16.15 -4.69
C GLU A 406 -16.29 16.51 -5.91
N ALA A 407 -15.93 15.54 -6.72
CA ALA A 407 -15.07 15.75 -7.90
C ALA A 407 -15.86 15.97 -9.21
N SER A 408 -17.20 16.06 -9.16
CA SER A 408 -18.05 16.18 -10.38
C SER A 408 -17.66 17.39 -11.24
N THR A 409 -17.39 18.54 -10.65
CA THR A 409 -16.98 19.75 -11.40
C THR A 409 -15.68 19.54 -12.16
N ALA A 410 -14.69 18.86 -11.54
CA ALA A 410 -13.43 18.55 -12.21
C ALA A 410 -13.63 17.53 -13.36
N GLN A 411 -14.49 16.54 -13.16
CA GLN A 411 -14.87 15.58 -14.20
C GLN A 411 -15.56 16.28 -15.39
N GLU A 412 -16.49 17.19 -15.13
CA GLU A 412 -17.19 17.97 -16.17
C GLU A 412 -16.23 18.88 -16.93
N ALA A 413 -15.31 19.56 -16.21
CA ALA A 413 -14.27 20.36 -16.82
C ALA A 413 -13.40 19.50 -17.76
N PHE A 414 -12.99 18.30 -17.35
CA PHE A 414 -12.26 17.39 -18.21
C PHE A 414 -13.08 16.96 -19.44
N ARG A 415 -14.38 16.67 -19.27
CA ARG A 415 -15.26 16.30 -20.41
C ARG A 415 -15.34 17.41 -21.45
N ALA A 416 -15.36 18.65 -21.03
CA ALA A 416 -15.44 19.85 -21.87
C ALA A 416 -14.14 20.19 -22.61
N MET A 417 -12.99 19.59 -22.22
CA MET A 417 -11.70 19.83 -22.88
C MET A 417 -11.69 19.34 -24.32
N THR A 418 -10.93 20.07 -25.17
CA THR A 418 -10.62 19.61 -26.53
C THR A 418 -9.78 18.33 -26.48
N PRO A 419 -9.73 17.55 -27.58
CA PRO A 419 -8.87 16.37 -27.65
C PRO A 419 -7.39 16.67 -27.34
N GLU A 420 -6.88 17.82 -27.79
CA GLU A 420 -5.52 18.28 -27.51
C GLU A 420 -5.31 18.54 -26.00
N GLN A 421 -6.20 19.29 -25.37
CA GLN A 421 -6.15 19.57 -23.94
C GLN A 421 -6.22 18.28 -23.10
N LYS A 422 -7.08 17.34 -23.48
CA LYS A 422 -7.12 16.02 -22.82
C LYS A 422 -5.78 15.28 -22.95
N SER A 423 -5.20 15.30 -24.17
CA SER A 423 -3.89 14.69 -24.41
C SER A 423 -2.80 15.32 -23.53
N GLN A 424 -2.77 16.63 -23.40
CA GLN A 424 -1.81 17.37 -22.58
C GLN A 424 -1.98 17.01 -21.10
N LEU A 425 -3.21 17.02 -20.56
CA LEU A 425 -3.47 16.66 -19.17
C LEU A 425 -3.07 15.19 -18.91
N LEU A 426 -3.40 14.27 -19.79
CA LEU A 426 -3.01 12.86 -19.66
C LEU A 426 -1.48 12.67 -19.77
N THR A 427 -0.78 13.49 -20.58
CA THR A 427 0.68 13.48 -20.68
C THR A 427 1.32 13.99 -19.40
N PHE A 428 0.75 15.04 -18.80
CA PHE A 428 1.17 15.50 -17.47
C PHE A 428 1.03 14.40 -16.43
N LEU A 429 -0.13 13.75 -16.33
CA LEU A 429 -0.35 12.65 -15.40
C LEU A 429 0.62 11.48 -15.62
N LYS A 430 0.95 11.16 -16.86
CA LYS A 430 1.96 10.13 -17.20
C LYS A 430 3.38 10.56 -16.81
N SER A 431 3.64 11.83 -16.59
CA SER A 431 4.96 12.29 -16.15
C SER A 431 5.19 12.10 -14.65
N LEU A 432 4.13 11.83 -13.88
CA LEU A 432 4.16 11.56 -12.44
C LEU A 432 4.43 10.07 -12.19
#